data_4041315e0a898e23b05158ed8289060b
#
_entry.id   4041315e0a898e23b05158ed8289060b
#
_cell.length_a   1.000
_cell.length_b   1.000
_cell.length_c   1.000
_cell.angle_alpha   90.00
_cell.angle_beta   90.00
_cell.angle_gamma   90.00
#
_symmetry.space_group_name_H-M   'P 1'
#
loop_
_entity.id
_entity.type
_entity.pdbx_description
1 polymer ?
#
loop_
_entity_poly.entity_id
_entity_poly.type
_entity_poly.pdbx_seq_one_letter_code
_entity_poly.pdbx_strand_id
1 'polypeptide(L)'
;TGVQTCALPIVVTRPLPQGEALVSRLRAMGRVAWSFPLIEFTPGRELPALGDALARLGPDDLLFALSQHAVEFAHARLQQQGLPWPTSPRYFAIGRTTALALHTVSGQHIHYPLDREISEVLLQLPELQNIAGKNALILRGNGGRELLGATLTERGARVTFCECYQRSAKHYDGAEE
;
A
#
# COMPACT_ATOMS: atom_id res chain seq x y z
N THR A 1 -47.39 -17.71 -14.60
CA THR A 1 -46.17 -18.14 -15.28
C THR A 1 -45.01 -17.24 -14.83
N GLY A 2 -44.42 -17.61 -13.68
CA GLY A 2 -43.24 -16.91 -13.17
C GLY A 2 -42.04 -17.27 -14.05
N VAL A 3 -41.47 -16.28 -14.72
CA VAL A 3 -40.16 -16.41 -15.34
C VAL A 3 -39.17 -16.51 -14.19
N GLN A 4 -38.73 -17.72 -13.88
CA GLN A 4 -37.60 -17.95 -12.96
C GLN A 4 -36.34 -17.47 -13.68
N THR A 5 -35.99 -16.23 -13.50
CA THR A 5 -34.66 -15.71 -13.90
C THR A 5 -33.63 -16.46 -13.03
N CYS A 6 -33.07 -17.51 -13.58
CA CYS A 6 -31.91 -18.19 -12.98
C CYS A 6 -30.76 -17.20 -13.02
N ALA A 7 -30.55 -16.49 -11.93
CA ALA A 7 -29.40 -15.59 -11.80
C ALA A 7 -28.14 -16.45 -11.81
N LEU A 8 -27.25 -16.19 -12.79
CA LEU A 8 -25.96 -16.86 -12.84
C LEU A 8 -25.17 -16.60 -11.55
N PRO A 9 -24.43 -17.58 -11.06
CA PRO A 9 -23.58 -17.41 -9.90
C PRO A 9 -22.47 -16.39 -10.18
N ILE A 10 -22.09 -15.65 -9.14
CA ILE A 10 -21.06 -14.60 -9.22
C ILE A 10 -19.78 -15.14 -8.62
N VAL A 11 -18.70 -15.12 -9.40
CA VAL A 11 -17.36 -15.44 -8.90
C VAL A 11 -16.61 -14.14 -8.68
N VAL A 12 -16.19 -13.92 -7.44
CA VAL A 12 -15.42 -12.74 -7.04
C VAL A 12 -13.95 -13.09 -7.04
N THR A 13 -13.20 -12.52 -7.97
CA THR A 13 -11.75 -12.78 -8.14
C THR A 13 -10.86 -11.81 -7.39
N ARG A 14 -11.46 -10.90 -6.65
CA ARG A 14 -10.75 -9.88 -5.89
C ARG A 14 -9.93 -10.50 -4.75
N PRO A 15 -8.70 -9.97 -4.47
CA PRO A 15 -7.88 -10.44 -3.36
C PRO A 15 -8.59 -10.37 -2.00
N LEU A 16 -8.17 -11.24 -1.09
CA LEU A 16 -8.62 -11.20 0.30
C LEU A 16 -8.01 -9.99 1.04
N PRO A 17 -8.68 -9.43 2.04
CA PRO A 17 -9.99 -9.80 2.58
C PRO A 17 -11.19 -9.17 1.82
N GLN A 18 -10.95 -8.24 0.91
CA GLN A 18 -12.01 -7.47 0.24
C GLN A 18 -12.91 -8.37 -0.63
N GLY A 19 -12.35 -9.42 -1.21
CA GLY A 19 -13.12 -10.41 -1.99
C GLY A 19 -14.20 -11.09 -1.13
N GLU A 20 -13.84 -11.56 0.05
CA GLU A 20 -14.79 -12.18 0.98
C GLU A 20 -15.83 -11.19 1.50
N ALA A 21 -15.44 -9.95 1.78
CA ALA A 21 -16.38 -8.91 2.19
C ALA A 21 -17.43 -8.65 1.10
N LEU A 22 -17.03 -8.62 -0.17
CA LEU A 22 -17.95 -8.48 -1.29
C LEU A 22 -18.87 -9.70 -1.44
N VAL A 23 -18.33 -10.90 -1.33
CA VAL A 23 -19.13 -12.15 -1.38
C VAL A 23 -20.18 -12.15 -0.28
N SER A 24 -19.82 -11.79 0.94
CA SER A 24 -20.76 -11.71 2.07
C SER A 24 -21.90 -10.72 1.79
N ARG A 25 -21.60 -9.57 1.22
CA ARG A 25 -22.62 -8.59 0.84
C ARG A 25 -23.54 -9.10 -0.27
N LEU A 26 -23.00 -9.77 -1.29
CA LEU A 26 -23.78 -10.35 -2.37
C LEU A 26 -24.72 -11.44 -1.86
N ARG A 27 -24.22 -12.30 -0.97
CA ARG A 27 -25.04 -13.34 -0.33
C ARG A 27 -26.16 -12.77 0.52
N ALA A 28 -25.88 -11.70 1.27
CA ALA A 28 -26.89 -10.97 2.05
C ALA A 28 -27.99 -10.36 1.16
N MET A 29 -27.67 -10.06 -0.11
CA MET A 29 -28.63 -9.60 -1.11
C MET A 29 -29.35 -10.76 -1.85
N GLY A 30 -29.21 -11.99 -1.38
CA GLY A 30 -29.81 -13.18 -1.99
C GLY A 30 -29.14 -13.66 -3.28
N ARG A 31 -27.90 -13.25 -3.54
CA ARG A 31 -27.14 -13.69 -4.70
C ARG A 31 -26.24 -14.88 -4.36
N VAL A 32 -26.13 -15.82 -5.30
CA VAL A 32 -25.16 -16.89 -5.18
C VAL A 32 -23.80 -16.35 -5.59
N ALA A 33 -22.85 -16.36 -4.67
CA ALA A 33 -21.51 -15.79 -4.91
C ALA A 33 -20.44 -16.62 -4.20
N TRP A 34 -19.28 -16.73 -4.84
CA TRP A 34 -18.08 -17.37 -4.30
C TRP A 34 -16.86 -16.47 -4.43
N SER A 35 -15.93 -16.62 -3.49
CA SER A 35 -14.63 -16.01 -3.55
C SER A 35 -13.65 -16.95 -4.26
N PHE A 36 -12.98 -16.44 -5.29
CA PHE A 36 -11.92 -17.16 -6.02
C PHE A 36 -10.80 -16.16 -6.34
N PRO A 37 -10.02 -15.73 -5.33
CA PRO A 37 -8.99 -14.74 -5.53
C PRO A 37 -7.92 -15.23 -6.50
N LEU A 38 -7.64 -14.46 -7.54
CA LEU A 38 -6.57 -14.77 -8.50
C LEU A 38 -5.22 -14.22 -8.10
N ILE A 39 -5.21 -13.33 -7.13
CA ILE A 39 -4.01 -12.64 -6.65
C ILE A 39 -3.97 -12.72 -5.13
N GLU A 40 -2.78 -12.91 -4.60
CA GLU A 40 -2.50 -12.83 -3.17
C GLU A 40 -1.40 -11.82 -2.88
N PHE A 41 -1.42 -11.29 -1.65
CA PHE A 41 -0.38 -10.40 -1.13
C PHE A 41 0.41 -11.15 -0.06
N THR A 42 1.72 -11.14 -0.20
CA THR A 42 2.65 -11.78 0.73
C THR A 42 3.74 -10.80 1.16
N PRO A 43 4.47 -11.05 2.26
CA PRO A 43 5.55 -10.18 2.70
C PRO A 43 6.60 -9.94 1.63
N GLY A 44 7.05 -8.71 1.49
CA GLY A 44 8.06 -8.29 0.52
C GLY A 44 9.48 -8.68 0.95
N ARG A 45 10.40 -8.70 -0.01
CA ARG A 45 11.80 -9.08 0.19
C ARG A 45 12.54 -8.16 1.16
N GLU A 46 12.19 -6.89 1.17
CA GLU A 46 12.92 -5.87 1.93
C GLU A 46 12.25 -5.55 3.28
N LEU A 47 11.12 -6.19 3.55
CA LEU A 47 10.40 -6.01 4.81
C LEU A 47 11.24 -6.33 6.07
N PRO A 48 12.12 -7.35 6.09
CA PRO A 48 13.01 -7.60 7.22
C PRO A 48 13.97 -6.44 7.55
N ALA A 49 14.36 -5.65 6.55
CA ALA A 49 15.26 -4.51 6.71
C ALA A 49 14.53 -3.19 7.02
N LEU A 50 13.20 -3.18 7.12
CA LEU A 50 12.41 -1.98 7.31
C LEU A 50 12.81 -1.20 8.57
N GLY A 51 13.00 -1.88 9.69
CA GLY A 51 13.38 -1.24 10.96
C GLY A 51 14.68 -0.46 10.84
N ASP A 52 15.70 -1.03 10.22
CA ASP A 52 16.99 -0.37 9.99
C ASP A 52 16.87 0.80 9.01
N ALA A 53 16.07 0.64 7.95
CA ALA A 53 15.83 1.71 6.99
C ALA A 53 15.13 2.90 7.63
N LEU A 54 14.14 2.67 8.48
CA LEU A 54 13.45 3.73 9.24
C LEU A 54 14.37 4.41 10.26
N ALA A 55 15.24 3.66 10.91
CA ALA A 55 16.19 4.19 11.90
C ALA A 55 17.22 5.15 11.29
N ARG A 56 17.48 5.06 10.00
CA ARG A 56 18.40 5.96 9.28
C ARG A 56 17.78 7.30 8.91
N LEU A 57 16.45 7.44 9.02
CA LEU A 57 15.77 8.70 8.71
C LEU A 57 15.94 9.68 9.86
N GLY A 58 16.49 10.85 9.53
CA GLY A 58 16.67 11.95 10.44
C GLY A 58 15.60 13.03 10.28
N PRO A 59 15.77 14.15 11.01
CA PRO A 59 14.90 15.32 10.84
C PRO A 59 14.87 15.80 9.39
N ASP A 60 13.70 16.14 8.91
CA ASP A 60 13.47 16.59 7.53
C ASP A 60 13.73 15.57 6.42
N ASP A 61 14.13 14.35 6.73
CA ASP A 61 14.10 13.25 5.76
C ASP A 61 12.66 12.87 5.40
N LEU A 62 12.49 12.10 4.35
CA LEU A 62 11.20 11.88 3.72
C LEU A 62 10.81 10.39 3.78
N LEU A 63 9.57 10.13 4.21
CA LEU A 63 9.01 8.79 4.23
C LEU A 63 7.72 8.77 3.41
N PHE A 64 7.66 7.91 2.40
CA PHE A 64 6.52 7.77 1.49
C PHE A 64 5.85 6.42 1.64
N ALA A 65 4.52 6.40 1.59
CA ALA A 65 3.74 5.18 1.40
C ALA A 65 2.92 5.28 0.11
N LEU A 66 3.08 4.31 -0.79
CA LEU A 66 2.44 4.32 -2.11
C LEU A 66 1.17 3.48 -2.18
N SER A 67 0.84 2.74 -1.13
CA SER A 67 -0.40 1.97 -1.05
C SER A 67 -0.77 1.66 0.39
N GLN A 68 -2.04 1.37 0.62
CA GLN A 68 -2.53 0.91 1.92
C GLN A 68 -1.87 -0.41 2.33
N HIS A 69 -1.66 -1.34 1.38
CA HIS A 69 -0.98 -2.62 1.66
C HIS A 69 0.45 -2.42 2.15
N ALA A 70 1.19 -1.46 1.58
CA ALA A 70 2.53 -1.14 2.07
C ALA A 70 2.51 -0.70 3.54
N VAL A 71 1.54 0.12 3.92
CA VAL A 71 1.35 0.55 5.33
C VAL A 71 1.02 -0.63 6.23
N GLU A 72 0.09 -1.49 5.81
CA GLU A 72 -0.35 -2.66 6.60
C GLU A 72 0.80 -3.64 6.86
N PHE A 73 1.55 -4.02 5.82
CA PHE A 73 2.69 -4.92 5.96
C PHE A 73 3.84 -4.29 6.77
N ALA A 74 4.14 -3.01 6.54
CA ALA A 74 5.15 -2.29 7.31
C ALA A 74 4.77 -2.22 8.79
N HIS A 75 3.52 -1.87 9.11
CA HIS A 75 3.04 -1.78 10.48
C HIS A 75 3.09 -3.13 11.21
N ALA A 76 2.62 -4.20 10.57
CA ALA A 76 2.68 -5.55 11.12
C ALA A 76 4.13 -5.95 11.43
N ARG A 77 5.07 -5.62 10.55
CA ARG A 77 6.50 -5.91 10.78
C ARG A 77 7.06 -5.14 11.97
N LEU A 78 6.76 -3.84 12.07
CA LEU A 78 7.20 -3.03 13.21
C LEU A 78 6.62 -3.55 14.53
N GLN A 79 5.35 -3.96 14.56
CA GLN A 79 4.75 -4.57 15.74
C GLN A 79 5.44 -5.86 16.15
N GLN A 80 5.78 -6.73 15.21
CA GLN A 80 6.54 -7.96 15.49
C GLN A 80 7.91 -7.69 16.11
N GLN A 81 8.54 -6.59 15.72
CA GLN A 81 9.85 -6.19 16.23
C GLN A 81 9.78 -5.31 17.48
N GLY A 82 8.58 -4.90 17.90
CA GLY A 82 8.41 -3.96 19.01
C GLY A 82 8.95 -2.56 18.72
N LEU A 83 8.99 -2.16 17.44
CA LEU A 83 9.52 -0.87 17.00
C LEU A 83 8.40 0.13 16.72
N PRO A 84 8.54 1.40 17.16
CA PRO A 84 7.61 2.45 16.81
C PRO A 84 7.88 3.01 15.41
N TRP A 85 6.88 3.69 14.84
CA TRP A 85 7.09 4.56 13.70
C TRP A 85 7.96 5.75 14.10
N PRO A 86 8.96 6.16 13.28
CA PRO A 86 9.81 7.31 13.60
C PRO A 86 9.02 8.62 13.61
N THR A 87 9.41 9.54 14.47
CA THR A 87 8.78 10.87 14.60
C THR A 87 9.54 11.97 13.88
N SER A 88 10.78 11.69 13.47
CA SER A 88 11.68 12.70 12.88
C SER A 88 11.39 13.02 11.42
N PRO A 89 11.10 12.05 10.51
CA PRO A 89 10.91 12.35 9.11
C PRO A 89 9.56 12.99 8.83
N ARG A 90 9.43 13.59 7.66
CA ARG A 90 8.16 14.04 7.11
C ARG A 90 7.49 12.89 6.38
N TYR A 91 6.19 12.73 6.57
CA TYR A 91 5.40 11.64 6.05
C TYR A 91 4.58 12.07 4.84
N PHE A 92 4.59 11.24 3.80
CA PHE A 92 3.86 11.45 2.55
C PHE A 92 3.10 10.19 2.15
N ALA A 93 1.95 10.36 1.54
CA ALA A 93 1.18 9.27 0.96
C ALA A 93 0.71 9.63 -0.45
N ILE A 94 0.49 8.61 -1.28
CA ILE A 94 0.04 8.79 -2.65
C ILE A 94 -1.39 9.35 -2.73
N GLY A 95 -2.22 9.08 -1.75
CA GLY A 95 -3.61 9.50 -1.73
C GLY A 95 -4.24 9.42 -0.35
N ARG A 96 -5.50 9.82 -0.28
CA ARG A 96 -6.25 9.98 0.97
C ARG A 96 -6.37 8.68 1.79
N THR A 97 -6.71 7.56 1.14
CA THR A 97 -6.90 6.28 1.83
C THR A 97 -5.59 5.80 2.45
N THR A 98 -4.49 5.89 1.71
CA THR A 98 -3.15 5.57 2.21
C THR A 98 -2.72 6.52 3.33
N ALA A 99 -3.01 7.82 3.18
CA ALA A 99 -2.71 8.83 4.19
C ALA A 99 -3.43 8.54 5.51
N LEU A 100 -4.72 8.18 5.45
CA LEU A 100 -5.50 7.83 6.64
C LEU A 100 -4.94 6.58 7.33
N ALA A 101 -4.61 5.54 6.56
CA ALA A 101 -4.02 4.32 7.09
C ALA A 101 -2.68 4.60 7.78
N LEU A 102 -1.81 5.38 7.14
CA LEU A 102 -0.50 5.74 7.69
C LEU A 102 -0.61 6.63 8.94
N HIS A 103 -1.52 7.59 8.93
CA HIS A 103 -1.80 8.42 10.11
C HIS A 103 -2.29 7.59 11.28
N THR A 104 -3.21 6.67 11.04
CA THR A 104 -3.80 5.81 12.10
C THR A 104 -2.74 4.98 12.83
N VAL A 105 -1.75 4.44 12.11
CA VAL A 105 -0.71 3.59 12.71
C VAL A 105 0.49 4.36 13.24
N SER A 106 0.81 5.51 12.65
CA SER A 106 2.00 6.31 13.01
C SER A 106 1.72 7.46 13.97
N GLY A 107 0.48 7.96 13.99
CA GLY A 107 0.12 9.19 14.70
C GLY A 107 0.70 10.47 14.11
N GLN A 108 1.36 10.38 12.96
CA GLN A 108 2.05 11.50 12.32
C GLN A 108 1.14 12.27 11.37
N HIS A 109 1.46 13.52 11.11
CA HIS A 109 0.83 14.29 10.04
C HIS A 109 1.30 13.79 8.69
N ILE A 110 0.37 13.51 7.78
CA ILE A 110 0.67 12.94 6.46
C ILE A 110 0.35 13.97 5.38
N HIS A 111 1.34 14.29 4.54
CA HIS A 111 1.16 15.11 3.34
C HIS A 111 0.69 14.22 2.18
N TYR A 112 -0.33 14.63 1.46
CA TYR A 112 -0.83 13.89 0.30
C TYR A 112 -1.50 14.85 -0.70
N PRO A 113 -1.56 14.48 -2.01
CA PRO A 113 -2.21 15.31 -3.01
C PRO A 113 -3.73 15.35 -2.81
N LEU A 114 -4.33 16.53 -2.94
CA LEU A 114 -5.76 16.73 -2.73
C LEU A 114 -6.60 16.48 -3.99
N ASP A 115 -6.05 16.76 -5.18
CA ASP A 115 -6.79 16.72 -6.44
C ASP A 115 -6.80 15.34 -7.09
N ARG A 116 -5.62 14.75 -7.26
CA ARG A 116 -5.42 13.44 -7.87
C ARG A 116 -4.42 12.62 -7.09
N GLU A 117 -4.76 11.37 -6.86
CA GLU A 117 -3.91 10.42 -6.11
C GLU A 117 -2.87 9.78 -7.04
N ILE A 118 -2.00 10.61 -7.62
CA ILE A 118 -0.95 10.20 -8.55
C ILE A 118 0.39 10.84 -8.20
N SER A 119 1.48 10.20 -8.61
CA SER A 119 2.86 10.65 -8.30
C SER A 119 3.15 12.04 -8.84
N GLU A 120 2.62 12.39 -10.01
CA GLU A 120 2.78 13.70 -10.64
C GLU A 120 2.25 14.83 -9.76
N VAL A 121 1.10 14.64 -9.13
CA VAL A 121 0.50 15.65 -8.24
C VAL A 121 1.17 15.65 -6.86
N LEU A 122 1.52 14.48 -6.35
CA LEU A 122 2.32 14.37 -5.11
C LEU A 122 3.62 15.16 -5.22
N LEU A 123 4.32 15.05 -6.35
CA LEU A 123 5.59 15.76 -6.60
C LEU A 123 5.46 17.28 -6.72
N GLN A 124 4.24 17.81 -6.84
CA GLN A 124 3.98 19.25 -6.85
C GLN A 124 3.86 19.87 -5.46
N LEU A 125 3.83 19.04 -4.41
CA LEU A 125 3.75 19.56 -3.03
C LEU A 125 4.95 20.47 -2.73
N PRO A 126 4.75 21.62 -2.07
CA PRO A 126 5.81 22.55 -1.73
C PRO A 126 6.95 21.92 -0.95
N GLU A 127 6.63 20.97 -0.07
CA GLU A 127 7.58 20.26 0.79
C GLU A 127 8.57 19.40 0.01
N LEU A 128 8.27 19.09 -1.25
CA LEU A 128 9.10 18.23 -2.13
C LEU A 128 9.92 19.02 -3.16
N GLN A 129 9.92 20.35 -3.11
CA GLN A 129 10.66 21.17 -4.09
C GLN A 129 12.14 21.33 -3.73
N ASN A 130 12.49 21.44 -2.46
CA ASN A 130 13.86 21.66 -1.97
C ASN A 130 14.29 20.50 -1.07
N ILE A 131 14.69 19.40 -1.67
CA ILE A 131 15.01 18.14 -0.97
C ILE A 131 16.43 17.63 -1.23
N ALA A 132 17.29 18.46 -1.81
CA ALA A 132 18.68 18.10 -2.07
C ALA A 132 19.40 17.65 -0.78
N GLY A 133 20.09 16.51 -0.86
CA GLY A 133 20.83 15.94 0.26
C GLY A 133 19.99 15.22 1.32
N LYS A 134 18.66 15.19 1.19
CA LYS A 134 17.77 14.46 2.11
C LYS A 134 17.67 12.98 1.74
N ASN A 135 17.43 12.16 2.74
CA ASN A 135 17.10 10.75 2.52
C ASN A 135 15.60 10.60 2.29
N ALA A 136 15.23 9.77 1.33
CA ALA A 136 13.85 9.45 1.03
C ALA A 136 13.66 7.94 1.03
N LEU A 137 12.79 7.44 1.90
CA LEU A 137 12.40 6.04 1.96
C LEU A 137 11.00 5.89 1.37
N ILE A 138 10.85 5.02 0.39
CA ILE A 138 9.58 4.77 -0.29
C ILE A 138 9.10 3.35 0.02
N LEU A 139 7.99 3.26 0.75
CA LEU A 139 7.32 1.99 1.06
C LEU A 139 6.36 1.64 -0.07
N ARG A 140 6.59 0.49 -0.71
CA ARG A 140 5.80 0.03 -1.87
C ARG A 140 5.68 -1.49 -1.93
N GLY A 141 4.94 -1.98 -2.94
CA GLY A 141 4.96 -3.39 -3.34
C GLY A 141 6.04 -3.70 -4.35
N ASN A 142 6.06 -4.94 -4.82
CA ASN A 142 6.94 -5.40 -5.88
C ASN A 142 6.47 -4.86 -7.24
N GLY A 143 7.12 -3.88 -7.73
CA GLY A 143 6.75 -3.19 -8.97
C GLY A 143 6.03 -1.88 -8.72
N GLY A 144 5.66 -1.22 -9.79
CA GLY A 144 5.05 0.09 -9.77
C GLY A 144 5.83 1.11 -10.60
N ARG A 145 5.34 2.36 -10.58
CA ARG A 145 5.94 3.43 -11.38
C ARG A 145 7.24 3.92 -10.73
N GLU A 146 8.26 4.11 -11.55
CA GLU A 146 9.56 4.63 -11.11
C GLU A 146 9.59 6.17 -11.01
N LEU A 147 8.55 6.85 -11.50
CA LEU A 147 8.51 8.30 -11.63
C LEU A 147 8.83 9.04 -10.31
N LEU A 148 8.24 8.59 -9.20
CA LEU A 148 8.45 9.25 -7.91
C LEU A 148 9.93 9.18 -7.50
N GLY A 149 10.51 7.99 -7.50
CA GLY A 149 11.91 7.80 -7.10
C GLY A 149 12.88 8.52 -8.04
N ALA A 150 12.64 8.45 -9.35
CA ALA A 150 13.46 9.13 -10.36
C ALA A 150 13.44 10.66 -10.16
N THR A 151 12.27 11.24 -9.98
CA THR A 151 12.14 12.70 -9.80
C THR A 151 12.76 13.17 -8.48
N LEU A 152 12.56 12.43 -7.38
CA LEU A 152 13.20 12.76 -6.10
C LEU A 152 14.73 12.71 -6.21
N THR A 153 15.25 11.72 -6.95
CA THR A 153 16.69 11.59 -7.22
C THR A 153 17.21 12.77 -8.06
N GLU A 154 16.49 13.17 -9.10
CA GLU A 154 16.82 14.36 -9.90
C GLU A 154 16.86 15.63 -9.07
N ARG A 155 16.01 15.73 -8.04
CA ARG A 155 15.99 16.85 -7.08
C ARG A 155 17.09 16.76 -6.01
N GLY A 156 17.95 15.76 -6.08
CA GLY A 156 19.12 15.59 -5.20
C GLY A 156 18.87 14.79 -3.93
N ALA A 157 17.74 14.13 -3.77
CA ALA A 157 17.48 13.23 -2.65
C ALA A 157 18.17 11.88 -2.83
N ARG A 158 18.54 11.24 -1.74
CA ARG A 158 19.00 9.84 -1.72
C ARG A 158 17.81 8.92 -1.50
N VAL A 159 17.36 8.27 -2.56
CA VAL A 159 16.15 7.44 -2.58
C VAL A 159 16.48 5.99 -2.25
N THR A 160 15.74 5.41 -1.32
CA THR A 160 15.74 3.99 -0.99
C THR A 160 14.32 3.48 -1.10
N PHE A 161 14.13 2.33 -1.76
CA PHE A 161 12.85 1.64 -1.80
C PHE A 161 12.81 0.56 -0.73
N CYS A 162 11.62 0.30 -0.18
CA CYS A 162 11.34 -0.85 0.64
C CYS A 162 10.12 -1.57 0.06
N GLU A 163 10.35 -2.72 -0.55
CA GLU A 163 9.28 -3.62 -0.99
C GLU A 163 8.68 -4.31 0.23
N CYS A 164 7.59 -3.75 0.75
CA CYS A 164 6.92 -4.25 1.95
C CYS A 164 6.06 -5.48 1.68
N TYR A 165 5.57 -5.64 0.46
CA TYR A 165 4.74 -6.76 0.07
C TYR A 165 4.98 -7.16 -1.38
N GLN A 166 4.60 -8.39 -1.70
CA GLN A 166 4.58 -8.92 -3.06
C GLN A 166 3.15 -9.21 -3.47
N ARG A 167 2.84 -8.86 -4.70
CA ARG A 167 1.61 -9.21 -5.39
C ARG A 167 1.92 -10.33 -6.36
N SER A 168 1.36 -11.51 -6.13
CA SER A 168 1.59 -12.70 -6.93
C SER A 168 0.29 -13.38 -7.32
N ALA A 169 0.33 -14.20 -8.37
CA ALA A 169 -0.79 -15.05 -8.72
C ALA A 169 -1.01 -16.08 -7.61
N LYS A 170 -2.26 -16.25 -7.20
CA LYS A 170 -2.61 -17.32 -6.28
C LYS A 170 -2.69 -18.65 -7.04
N HIS A 171 -2.01 -19.65 -6.51
CA HIS A 171 -2.04 -21.00 -7.05
C HIS A 171 -3.04 -21.85 -6.29
N TYR A 172 -3.85 -22.59 -7.03
CA TYR A 172 -4.79 -23.57 -6.49
C TYR A 172 -4.35 -24.96 -6.91
N ASP A 173 -4.34 -25.88 -5.97
CA ASP A 173 -4.26 -27.30 -6.28
C ASP A 173 -5.63 -27.74 -6.80
N GLY A 174 -5.69 -28.57 -7.86
CA GLY A 174 -6.95 -28.93 -8.54
C GLY A 174 -8.01 -29.63 -7.69
N ALA A 175 -7.81 -29.71 -6.38
CA ALA A 175 -8.78 -30.21 -5.41
C ALA A 175 -9.73 -29.11 -4.86
N GLU A 176 -9.51 -27.84 -5.24
CA GLU A 176 -10.32 -26.69 -4.79
C GLU A 176 -11.37 -26.24 -5.83
N GLU A 177 -11.60 -27.04 -6.88
CA GLU A 177 -12.63 -26.81 -7.91
C GLU A 177 -14.05 -27.14 -7.43
#